data_a616cc16c682714e28f4322bf799ef83
#
_entry.id   a616cc16c682714e28f4322bf799ef83
#
_cell.length_a   1.000
_cell.length_b   1.000
_cell.length_c   1.000
_cell.angle_alpha   90.00
_cell.angle_beta   90.00
_cell.angle_gamma   90.00
#
_symmetry.space_group_name_H-M   'P 1'
#
loop_
_entity.id
_entity.type
_entity.pdbx_description
1 polymer ?
#
loop_
_entity_poly.entity_id
_entity_poly.type
_entity_poly.pdbx_seq_one_letter_code
_entity_poly.pdbx_strand_id
1 'polypeptide(L)'
;MDAGADRSKPRIDVASLQVGDPYRVDWRHEQLRRTFRFKGTLLAIEETPAADGTAEPTTSLAFEVKPRFGAATVQRVELSTIRTIEPA
;
A
#
# COMPACT_ATOMS: atom_id res chain seq x y z
N MET A 1 -9.28 0.35 27.80
CA MET A 1 -9.17 0.52 27.03
C MET A 1 -8.19 0.89 26.37
N ASP A 2 -7.67 0.62 26.10
CA ASP A 2 -6.90 1.06 25.58
C ASP A 2 -6.82 1.18 24.35
N ALA A 3 -7.48 1.00 23.91
CA ALA A 3 -7.68 1.16 22.53
C ALA A 3 -7.17 2.42 21.97
N GLY A 4 -6.89 3.35 22.73
CA GLY A 4 -6.32 4.58 22.24
C GLY A 4 -4.92 4.45 21.70
N ALA A 5 -4.23 3.40 22.03
CA ALA A 5 -2.83 3.30 21.67
C ALA A 5 -2.58 3.28 20.18
N ASP A 6 -3.54 2.81 19.41
CA ASP A 6 -3.31 2.63 17.98
C ASP A 6 -3.89 3.72 17.11
N ARG A 7 -4.40 4.75 17.68
CA ARG A 7 -5.09 5.75 16.87
C ARG A 7 -4.20 6.59 16.03
N SER A 8 -2.94 6.70 16.41
CA SER A 8 -2.02 7.55 15.67
C SER A 8 -1.63 6.95 14.32
N LYS A 9 -1.84 5.66 14.12
CA LYS A 9 -1.47 5.01 12.88
C LYS A 9 -2.62 4.17 12.37
N PRO A 10 -3.06 4.40 11.15
CA PRO A 10 -4.07 3.52 10.56
C PRO A 10 -3.52 2.12 10.45
N ARG A 11 -4.32 1.17 10.78
CA ARG A 11 -3.94 -0.22 10.69
C ARG A 11 -4.54 -0.79 9.42
N ILE A 12 -3.70 -1.28 8.55
CA ILE A 12 -4.15 -1.84 7.29
C ILE A 12 -4.16 -3.35 7.42
N ASP A 13 -5.33 -3.92 7.25
CA ASP A 13 -5.48 -5.36 7.33
C ASP A 13 -5.30 -5.95 5.93
N VAL A 14 -4.09 -6.46 5.70
CA VAL A 14 -3.75 -7.04 4.40
C VAL A 14 -4.67 -8.21 4.07
N ALA A 15 -5.11 -8.95 5.08
CA ALA A 15 -5.97 -10.09 4.85
C ALA A 15 -7.33 -9.70 4.29
N SER A 16 -7.75 -8.47 4.49
CA SER A 16 -9.03 -8.00 3.97
C SER A 16 -8.94 -7.53 2.52
N LEU A 17 -7.73 -7.41 1.99
CA LEU A 17 -7.54 -6.97 0.62
C LEU A 17 -7.66 -8.15 -0.33
N GLN A 18 -8.23 -7.91 -1.50
CA GLN A 18 -8.42 -8.96 -2.48
C GLN A 18 -7.77 -8.60 -3.81
N VAL A 19 -6.94 -9.50 -4.30
CA VAL A 19 -6.33 -9.36 -5.61
C VAL A 19 -7.45 -9.34 -6.65
N GLY A 20 -7.38 -8.38 -7.55
CA GLY A 20 -8.39 -8.22 -8.58
C GLY A 20 -9.38 -7.12 -8.31
N ASP A 21 -9.42 -6.61 -7.09
CA ASP A 21 -10.35 -5.54 -6.73
C ASP A 21 -9.70 -4.17 -6.85
N PRO A 22 -10.49 -3.15 -7.16
CA PRO A 22 -9.97 -1.79 -7.23
C PRO A 22 -9.89 -1.14 -5.86
N TYR A 23 -8.85 -0.37 -5.63
CA TYR A 23 -8.65 0.34 -4.39
C TYR A 23 -8.19 1.77 -4.64
N ARG A 24 -8.54 2.64 -3.72
CA ARG A 24 -8.00 4.00 -3.67
C ARG A 24 -6.96 4.04 -2.57
N VAL A 25 -5.77 4.52 -2.90
CA VAL A 25 -4.61 4.44 -2.00
C VAL A 25 -4.01 5.81 -1.81
N ASP A 26 -3.81 6.18 -0.55
CA ASP A 26 -3.02 7.35 -0.17
C ASP A 26 -1.76 6.84 0.49
N TRP A 27 -0.59 7.25 -0.03
CA TRP A 27 0.67 6.83 0.54
C TRP A 27 1.62 8.01 0.62
N ARG A 28 2.56 7.92 1.55
CA ARG A 28 3.50 9.01 1.80
C ARG A 28 4.88 8.63 1.30
N HIS A 29 5.44 9.51 0.49
CA HIS A 29 6.81 9.35 0.02
C HIS A 29 7.74 10.04 1.00
N GLU A 30 8.57 9.26 1.68
CA GLU A 30 9.38 9.80 2.78
C GLU A 30 10.39 10.85 2.33
N GLN A 31 11.05 10.60 1.23
CA GLN A 31 12.06 11.52 0.75
C GLN A 31 11.47 12.84 0.27
N LEU A 32 10.35 12.76 -0.41
CA LEU A 32 9.68 13.94 -0.93
C LEU A 32 8.79 14.61 0.10
N ARG A 33 8.50 13.92 1.19
CA ARG A 33 7.62 14.39 2.24
C ARG A 33 6.25 14.80 1.68
N ARG A 34 5.77 14.03 0.73
CA ARG A 34 4.50 14.31 0.07
C ARG A 34 3.63 13.08 0.09
N THR A 35 2.32 13.32 0.15
CA THR A 35 1.35 12.25 0.08
C THR A 35 0.83 12.19 -1.35
N PHE A 36 0.82 10.99 -1.90
CA PHE A 36 0.31 10.74 -3.23
C PHE A 36 -0.94 9.89 -3.13
N ARG A 37 -1.81 10.09 -4.09
CA ARG A 37 -3.07 9.35 -4.14
C ARG A 37 -3.23 8.78 -5.53
N PHE A 38 -3.67 7.52 -5.58
CA PHE A 38 -4.01 6.91 -6.85
C PHE A 38 -5.12 5.90 -6.65
N LYS A 39 -5.69 5.47 -7.77
CA LYS A 39 -6.69 4.42 -7.80
C LYS A 39 -6.17 3.34 -8.73
N GLY A 40 -6.18 2.10 -8.28
CA GLY A 40 -5.67 1.00 -9.08
C GLY A 40 -6.25 -0.32 -8.64
N THR A 41 -6.07 -1.32 -9.47
CA THR A 41 -6.50 -2.68 -9.19
C THR A 41 -5.37 -3.45 -8.55
N LEU A 42 -5.65 -4.07 -7.41
CA LEU A 42 -4.62 -4.83 -6.70
C LEU A 42 -4.25 -6.06 -7.52
N LEU A 43 -2.97 -6.16 -7.87
CA LEU A 43 -2.46 -7.27 -8.66
C LEU A 43 -1.83 -8.33 -7.78
N ALA A 44 -1.11 -7.93 -6.75
CA ALA A 44 -0.37 -8.88 -5.93
C ALA A 44 0.00 -8.26 -4.59
N ILE A 45 0.16 -9.13 -3.61
CA ILE A 45 0.69 -8.78 -2.30
C ILE A 45 2.02 -9.51 -2.19
N GLU A 46 3.11 -8.76 -2.06
CA GLU A 46 4.44 -9.33 -2.10
C GLU A 46 5.15 -9.13 -0.78
N GLU A 47 5.81 -10.19 -0.30
CA GLU A 47 6.63 -10.09 0.88
C GLU A 47 8.08 -10.30 0.49
N THR A 48 8.93 -9.38 0.93
CA THR A 48 10.35 -9.47 0.69
C THR A 48 11.05 -9.68 2.01
N PRO A 49 11.78 -10.79 2.18
CA PRO A 49 12.49 -11.00 3.43
C PRO A 49 13.62 -9.99 3.59
N ALA A 50 13.95 -9.70 4.83
CA ALA A 50 15.03 -8.78 5.11
C ALA A 50 16.34 -9.37 4.62
N ALA A 51 17.18 -8.53 4.02
CA ALA A 51 18.40 -8.98 3.40
C ALA A 51 19.39 -9.55 4.41
N ASP A 52 19.44 -8.99 5.59
CA ASP A 52 20.38 -9.42 6.62
C ASP A 52 19.78 -10.37 7.63
N GLY A 53 18.49 -10.66 7.48
CA GLY A 53 17.82 -11.57 8.41
C GLY A 53 17.55 -11.00 9.77
N THR A 54 17.90 -9.75 10.02
CA THR A 54 17.68 -9.15 11.34
C THR A 54 16.50 -8.20 11.39
N ALA A 55 16.05 -7.71 10.24
CA ALA A 55 14.92 -6.81 10.15
C ALA A 55 13.67 -7.59 9.79
N GLU A 56 12.53 -6.98 9.99
CA GLU A 56 11.27 -7.60 9.62
C GLU A 56 11.10 -7.59 8.11
N PRO A 57 10.40 -8.58 7.57
CA PRO A 57 10.13 -8.59 6.14
C PRO A 57 9.28 -7.39 5.74
N THR A 58 9.46 -6.97 4.50
CA THR A 58 8.73 -5.84 3.94
C THR A 58 7.60 -6.35 3.09
N THR A 59 6.41 -5.81 3.31
CA THR A 59 5.25 -6.14 2.50
C THR A 59 4.99 -5.00 1.52
N SER A 60 4.83 -5.34 0.26
CA SER A 60 4.52 -4.38 -0.79
C SER A 60 3.26 -4.81 -1.52
N LEU A 61 2.52 -3.82 -1.99
CA LEU A 61 1.33 -4.05 -2.78
C LEU A 61 1.58 -3.55 -4.19
N ALA A 62 1.20 -4.36 -5.17
CA ALA A 62 1.33 -3.99 -6.57
C ALA A 62 -0.07 -3.70 -7.12
N PHE A 63 -0.21 -2.56 -7.78
CA PHE A 63 -1.47 -2.13 -8.36
C PHE A 63 -1.31 -1.84 -9.84
N GLU A 64 -2.33 -2.19 -10.61
CA GLU A 64 -2.40 -1.76 -12.00
C GLU A 64 -3.12 -0.43 -12.06
N VAL A 65 -2.44 0.57 -12.57
CA VAL A 65 -3.00 1.91 -12.69
C VAL A 65 -3.20 2.22 -14.16
N LYS A 66 -4.42 2.54 -14.53
CA LYS A 66 -4.76 2.85 -15.91
C LYS A 66 -4.88 4.35 -16.06
N PRO A 67 -3.93 5.00 -16.76
CA PRO A 67 -4.04 6.42 -17.00
C PRO A 67 -5.15 6.72 -18.00
N ARG A 68 -5.54 7.98 -18.06
CA ARG A 68 -6.56 8.38 -19.03
C ARG A 68 -6.07 8.10 -20.45
N PHE A 69 -4.79 8.30 -20.70
CA PHE A 69 -4.17 8.05 -21.99
C PHE A 69 -2.94 7.20 -21.77
N GLY A 70 -2.71 6.28 -22.69
CA GLY A 70 -1.52 5.46 -22.64
C GLY A 70 -1.77 4.09 -22.03
N ALA A 71 -0.72 3.33 -21.88
CA ALA A 71 -0.78 1.97 -21.37
C ALA A 71 -0.87 1.95 -19.86
N ALA A 72 -1.49 0.90 -19.33
CA ALA A 72 -1.52 0.69 -17.90
C ALA A 72 -0.11 0.47 -17.36
N THR A 73 0.12 0.92 -16.15
CA THR A 73 1.41 0.76 -15.48
C THR A 73 1.21 0.04 -14.15
N VAL A 74 2.29 -0.49 -13.61
CA VAL A 74 2.27 -1.15 -12.32
C VAL A 74 2.91 -0.23 -11.29
N GLN A 75 2.15 0.06 -10.22
CA GLN A 75 2.62 0.89 -9.12
C GLN A 75 2.83 -0.02 -7.92
N ARG A 76 4.06 -0.05 -7.41
CA ARG A 76 4.36 -0.81 -6.20
C ARG A 76 4.52 0.15 -5.03
N VAL A 77 3.90 -0.19 -3.92
CA VAL A 77 3.90 0.66 -2.74
C VAL A 77 4.18 -0.20 -1.53
N GLU A 78 5.15 0.21 -0.71
CA GLU A 78 5.39 -0.47 0.56
C GLU A 78 4.23 -0.24 1.50
N LEU A 79 3.80 -1.31 2.15
CA LEU A 79 2.67 -1.24 3.06
C LEU A 79 2.89 -0.20 4.16
N SER A 80 4.13 -0.08 4.64
CA SER A 80 4.42 0.85 5.74
C SER A 80 4.24 2.31 5.34
N THR A 81 4.24 2.62 4.05
CA THR A 81 4.08 3.99 3.59
C THR A 81 2.63 4.34 3.30
N ILE A 82 1.74 3.36 3.29
CA ILE A 82 0.34 3.60 2.97
C ILE A 82 -0.35 4.24 4.16
N ARG A 83 -1.01 5.36 3.92
CA ARG A 83 -1.77 6.05 4.96
C ARG A 83 -3.20 5.54 5.02
N THR A 84 -3.82 5.40 3.87
CA THR A 84 -5.17 4.84 3.80
C THR A 84 -5.28 4.00 2.54
N ILE A 85 -6.12 2.98 2.63
CA ILE A 85 -6.49 2.17 1.49
C ILE A 85 -7.93 1.76 1.67
N GLU A 86 -8.74 1.96 0.64
CA GLU A 86 -10.15 1.64 0.73
C GLU A 86 -10.67 1.22 -0.63
N PRO A 87 -11.76 0.46 -0.66
CA PRO A 87 -12.36 0.06 -1.95
C PRO A 87 -12.73 1.28 -2.76
N ALA A 88 -12.44 1.21 -4.03
CA ALA A 88 -12.74 2.31 -4.94
C ALA A 88 -14.14 2.17 -5.53
#